data_08a399a3e2229c2403d3e4b11dbe7051
#
_entry.id   08a399a3e2229c2403d3e4b11dbe7051
#
_cell.length_a   1.000
_cell.length_b   1.000
_cell.length_c   1.000
_cell.angle_alpha   90.00
_cell.angle_beta   90.00
_cell.angle_gamma   90.00
#
_symmetry.space_group_name_H-M   'P 1'
#
loop_
_entity.id
_entity.type
_entity.pdbx_description
1 polymer ?
#
loop_
_entity_poly.entity_id
_entity_poly.type
_entity_poly.pdbx_seq_one_letter_code
_entity_poly.pdbx_strand_id
1 'polypeptide(L)'
;MHERGQSVPADSAAAMTWYRRAAQQGDVHAQFRLGFLYAYGRGVDRDDVEAAVWYSRAAEQGNQAARAALEQLRSDGRLAGPTGSREVLVVRAAAERGAAAAQYQLALRYAAGEGVPRDPAEAVHWYHEAAQQGLAPAQYQLGLRYANGDGVTRDFEEAVKWYQRAAAQGVAFAQFNLGVRYANGQGVARDPVKAYQWFSLAAQGLLGREADTARQARESIRGQMRPEQVTEGDALVKAWRAKPERPGAAVATP
;
A
#
# COMPACT_ATOMS: atom_id res chain seq x y z
N MET A 1 19.90 -18.39 -19.90
CA MET A 1 19.45 -19.55 -20.70
C MET A 1 18.08 -19.31 -21.36
N HIS A 2 17.07 -18.81 -20.64
CA HIS A 2 15.72 -18.55 -21.21
C HIS A 2 15.65 -17.47 -22.29
N GLU A 3 16.54 -16.47 -22.25
CA GLU A 3 16.52 -15.35 -23.22
C GLU A 3 17.03 -15.72 -24.62
N ARG A 4 17.92 -16.71 -24.76
CA ARG A 4 18.53 -17.09 -26.04
C ARG A 4 17.92 -18.30 -26.74
N GLY A 5 17.00 -19.03 -26.11
CA GLY A 5 16.30 -20.16 -26.70
C GLY A 5 17.20 -21.32 -27.17
N GLN A 6 18.41 -21.44 -26.64
CA GLN A 6 19.37 -22.45 -27.09
C GLN A 6 19.06 -23.88 -26.58
N SER A 7 18.24 -24.00 -25.54
CA SER A 7 17.79 -25.30 -25.00
C SER A 7 16.32 -25.33 -24.60
N VAL A 8 15.66 -24.16 -24.61
CA VAL A 8 14.23 -23.94 -24.34
C VAL A 8 13.75 -22.78 -25.21
N PRO A 9 12.48 -22.74 -25.59
CA PRO A 9 11.91 -21.56 -26.28
C PRO A 9 12.26 -20.29 -25.51
N ALA A 10 12.60 -19.22 -26.25
CA ALA A 10 12.89 -17.92 -25.63
C ALA A 10 11.60 -17.41 -24.95
N ASP A 11 11.55 -17.54 -23.64
CA ASP A 11 10.44 -17.07 -22.80
C ASP A 11 10.91 -15.83 -22.02
N SER A 12 10.58 -14.67 -22.59
CA SER A 12 10.95 -13.39 -21.99
C SER A 12 10.31 -13.17 -20.62
N ALA A 13 9.13 -13.75 -20.36
CA ALA A 13 8.43 -13.62 -19.08
C ALA A 13 9.11 -14.48 -17.99
N ALA A 14 9.52 -15.71 -18.33
CA ALA A 14 10.28 -16.54 -17.42
C ALA A 14 11.67 -15.95 -17.14
N ALA A 15 12.36 -15.43 -18.16
CA ALA A 15 13.64 -14.75 -18.00
C ALA A 15 13.51 -13.54 -17.06
N MET A 16 12.45 -12.75 -17.21
CA MET A 16 12.13 -11.60 -16.36
C MET A 16 12.01 -11.98 -14.89
N THR A 17 11.33 -13.08 -14.58
CA THR A 17 11.17 -13.58 -13.20
C THR A 17 12.52 -13.94 -12.56
N TRP A 18 13.38 -14.61 -13.31
CA TRP A 18 14.72 -14.98 -12.84
C TRP A 18 15.62 -13.77 -12.64
N TYR A 19 15.62 -12.83 -13.60
CA TYR A 19 16.38 -11.58 -13.46
C TYR A 19 15.91 -10.75 -12.27
N ARG A 20 14.59 -10.65 -12.05
CA ARG A 20 14.04 -9.91 -10.89
C ARG A 20 14.52 -10.52 -9.59
N ARG A 21 14.47 -11.83 -9.45
CA ARG A 21 14.92 -12.52 -8.23
C ARG A 21 16.42 -12.34 -7.97
N ALA A 22 17.26 -12.48 -8.99
CA ALA A 22 18.70 -12.27 -8.87
C ALA A 22 19.04 -10.80 -8.60
N ALA A 23 18.37 -9.85 -9.28
CA ALA A 23 18.56 -8.42 -9.09
C ALA A 23 18.20 -7.96 -7.66
N GLN A 24 17.13 -8.51 -7.08
CA GLN A 24 16.73 -8.26 -5.68
C GLN A 24 17.77 -8.79 -4.68
N GLN A 25 18.53 -9.82 -5.04
CA GLN A 25 19.64 -10.35 -4.24
C GLN A 25 20.95 -9.57 -4.45
N GLY A 26 20.93 -8.50 -5.24
CA GLY A 26 22.09 -7.62 -5.44
C GLY A 26 22.95 -7.96 -6.65
N ASP A 27 22.59 -8.95 -7.48
CA ASP A 27 23.37 -9.28 -8.68
C ASP A 27 23.38 -8.13 -9.69
N VAL A 28 24.57 -7.56 -9.91
CA VAL A 28 24.78 -6.37 -10.73
C VAL A 28 24.40 -6.59 -12.19
N HIS A 29 24.68 -7.78 -12.72
CA HIS A 29 24.36 -8.13 -14.11
C HIS A 29 22.86 -8.29 -14.30
N ALA A 30 22.18 -8.93 -13.34
CA ALA A 30 20.73 -9.08 -13.36
C ALA A 30 20.03 -7.71 -13.23
N GLN A 31 20.54 -6.81 -12.37
CA GLN A 31 20.04 -5.43 -12.26
C GLN A 31 20.16 -4.68 -13.59
N PHE A 32 21.32 -4.74 -14.24
CA PHE A 32 21.51 -4.12 -15.57
C PHE A 32 20.55 -4.73 -16.61
N ARG A 33 20.42 -6.06 -16.65
CA ARG A 33 19.53 -6.75 -17.58
C ARG A 33 18.06 -6.41 -17.34
N LEU A 34 17.66 -6.32 -16.08
CA LEU A 34 16.30 -5.93 -15.72
C LEU A 34 15.99 -4.50 -16.16
N GLY A 35 16.92 -3.57 -15.94
CA GLY A 35 16.83 -2.20 -16.47
C GLY A 35 16.68 -2.17 -17.99
N PHE A 36 17.41 -3.01 -18.72
CA PHE A 36 17.29 -3.14 -20.16
C PHE A 36 15.90 -3.67 -20.60
N LEU A 37 15.38 -4.69 -19.92
CA LEU A 37 14.07 -5.26 -20.25
C LEU A 37 12.97 -4.21 -20.10
N TYR A 38 12.98 -3.43 -19.03
CA TYR A 38 12.04 -2.32 -18.83
C TYR A 38 12.23 -1.16 -19.83
N ALA A 39 13.49 -0.79 -20.12
CA ALA A 39 13.78 0.31 -21.05
C ALA A 39 13.27 0.06 -22.47
N TYR A 40 13.20 -1.20 -22.88
CA TYR A 40 12.83 -1.61 -24.25
C TYR A 40 11.53 -2.42 -24.34
N GLY A 41 10.84 -2.65 -23.23
CA GLY A 41 9.57 -3.39 -23.20
C GLY A 41 9.71 -4.86 -23.64
N ARG A 42 10.80 -5.52 -23.23
CA ARG A 42 11.06 -6.91 -23.64
C ARG A 42 10.58 -7.90 -22.58
N GLY A 43 9.45 -8.53 -22.82
CA GLY A 43 8.81 -9.46 -21.89
C GLY A 43 8.09 -8.77 -20.73
N VAL A 44 7.98 -7.46 -20.78
CA VAL A 44 7.29 -6.59 -19.83
C VAL A 44 6.93 -5.29 -20.54
N ASP A 45 5.92 -4.59 -20.08
CA ASP A 45 5.61 -3.25 -20.61
C ASP A 45 6.79 -2.30 -20.38
N ARG A 46 7.03 -1.43 -21.35
CA ARG A 46 8.11 -0.44 -21.26
C ARG A 46 7.84 0.49 -20.09
N ASP A 47 8.83 0.61 -19.20
CA ASP A 47 8.82 1.51 -18.05
C ASP A 47 10.23 2.14 -17.87
N ASP A 48 10.37 3.39 -18.31
CA ASP A 48 11.64 4.11 -18.26
C ASP A 48 12.05 4.46 -16.81
N VAL A 49 11.09 4.54 -15.88
CA VAL A 49 11.35 4.78 -14.45
C VAL A 49 11.92 3.52 -13.80
N GLU A 50 11.27 2.35 -14.03
CA GLU A 50 11.81 1.07 -13.58
C GLU A 50 13.20 0.82 -14.17
N ALA A 51 13.37 1.07 -15.46
CA ALA A 51 14.68 0.97 -16.11
C ALA A 51 15.73 1.82 -15.40
N ALA A 52 15.40 3.09 -15.09
CA ALA A 52 16.32 4.00 -14.40
C ALA A 52 16.66 3.53 -12.97
N VAL A 53 15.71 2.97 -12.25
CA VAL A 53 15.95 2.41 -10.90
C VAL A 53 16.95 1.27 -10.96
N TRP A 54 16.71 0.28 -11.84
CA TRP A 54 17.60 -0.86 -11.95
C TRP A 54 18.97 -0.49 -12.50
N TYR A 55 19.04 0.44 -13.46
CA TYR A 55 20.33 0.99 -13.94
C TYR A 55 21.06 1.75 -12.83
N SER A 56 20.37 2.53 -11.99
CA SER A 56 21.00 3.25 -10.87
C SER A 56 21.65 2.28 -9.89
N ARG A 57 20.93 1.22 -9.48
CA ARG A 57 21.47 0.19 -8.57
C ARG A 57 22.71 -0.50 -9.14
N ALA A 58 22.69 -0.85 -10.42
CA ALA A 58 23.83 -1.47 -11.06
C ALA A 58 25.01 -0.48 -11.18
N ALA A 59 24.73 0.80 -11.48
CA ALA A 59 25.74 1.86 -11.59
C ALA A 59 26.40 2.19 -10.25
N GLU A 60 25.65 2.18 -9.14
CA GLU A 60 26.15 2.33 -7.76
C GLU A 60 27.16 1.23 -7.41
N GLN A 61 26.96 0.02 -7.94
CA GLN A 61 27.88 -1.11 -7.81
C GLN A 61 29.01 -1.12 -8.86
N GLY A 62 29.19 -0.02 -9.60
CA GLY A 62 30.30 0.16 -10.54
C GLY A 62 30.03 -0.31 -11.98
N ASN A 63 28.80 -0.69 -12.34
CA ASN A 63 28.49 -1.09 -13.72
C ASN A 63 28.49 0.12 -14.65
N GLN A 64 29.53 0.24 -15.49
CA GLN A 64 29.69 1.38 -16.40
C GLN A 64 28.62 1.40 -17.51
N ALA A 65 28.18 0.24 -17.99
CA ALA A 65 27.12 0.16 -19.00
C ALA A 65 25.78 0.65 -18.45
N ALA A 66 25.46 0.34 -17.18
CA ALA A 66 24.27 0.84 -16.52
C ALA A 66 24.33 2.37 -16.33
N ARG A 67 25.51 2.92 -15.97
CA ARG A 67 25.71 4.37 -15.87
C ARG A 67 25.47 5.07 -17.21
N ALA A 68 26.04 4.54 -18.29
CA ALA A 68 25.83 5.07 -19.63
C ALA A 68 24.36 4.98 -20.07
N ALA A 69 23.68 3.84 -19.80
CA ALA A 69 22.28 3.66 -20.13
C ALA A 69 21.37 4.63 -19.35
N LEU A 70 21.67 4.91 -18.08
CA LEU A 70 20.94 5.89 -17.27
C LEU A 70 21.11 7.31 -17.82
N GLU A 71 22.32 7.70 -18.21
CA GLU A 71 22.56 9.00 -18.85
C GLU A 71 21.86 9.10 -20.21
N GLN A 72 21.80 8.02 -20.97
CA GLN A 72 21.06 7.99 -22.22
C GLN A 72 19.56 8.22 -21.99
N LEU A 73 18.95 7.55 -20.99
CA LEU A 73 17.55 7.80 -20.64
C LEU A 73 17.27 9.27 -20.26
N ARG A 74 18.23 9.93 -19.61
CA ARG A 74 18.15 11.35 -19.25
C ARG A 74 18.30 12.26 -20.47
N SER A 75 19.31 12.02 -21.30
CA SER A 75 19.58 12.84 -22.48
C SER A 75 18.48 12.75 -23.52
N ASP A 76 17.84 11.58 -23.66
CA ASP A 76 16.70 11.36 -24.55
C ASP A 76 15.39 12.00 -24.05
N GLY A 77 15.42 12.63 -22.87
CA GLY A 77 14.23 13.19 -22.23
C GLY A 77 13.22 12.14 -21.75
N ARG A 78 13.58 10.86 -21.76
CA ARG A 78 12.71 9.74 -21.38
C ARG A 78 12.33 9.75 -19.90
N LEU A 79 13.14 10.40 -19.06
CA LEU A 79 12.90 10.62 -17.63
C LEU A 79 12.34 12.04 -17.34
N ALA A 80 12.08 12.84 -18.37
CA ALA A 80 11.58 14.22 -18.21
C ALA A 80 10.05 14.30 -18.10
N GLY A 81 9.34 13.21 -18.41
CA GLY A 81 7.88 13.13 -18.31
C GLY A 81 7.38 12.94 -16.87
N PRO A 82 6.05 12.95 -16.66
CA PRO A 82 5.45 12.76 -15.33
C PRO A 82 5.84 11.42 -14.69
N THR A 83 6.14 10.39 -15.48
CA THR A 83 6.59 9.07 -15.01
C THR A 83 8.08 8.98 -14.66
N GLY A 84 8.91 9.88 -15.20
CA GLY A 84 10.37 9.88 -14.98
C GLY A 84 10.86 11.03 -14.10
N SER A 85 9.98 11.72 -13.41
CA SER A 85 10.36 12.88 -12.60
C SER A 85 11.38 12.49 -11.53
N ARG A 86 12.35 13.38 -11.31
CA ARG A 86 13.35 13.23 -10.23
C ARG A 86 12.69 12.93 -8.87
N GLU A 87 11.51 13.47 -8.66
CA GLU A 87 10.73 13.27 -7.43
C GLU A 87 10.31 11.80 -7.26
N VAL A 88 9.80 11.14 -8.31
CA VAL A 88 9.42 9.73 -8.27
C VAL A 88 10.62 8.85 -7.96
N LEU A 89 11.77 9.11 -8.59
CA LEU A 89 13.01 8.37 -8.33
C LEU A 89 13.48 8.53 -6.88
N VAL A 90 13.40 9.75 -6.33
CA VAL A 90 13.78 10.02 -4.93
C VAL A 90 12.82 9.30 -3.96
N VAL A 91 11.50 9.38 -4.19
CA VAL A 91 10.50 8.71 -3.36
C VAL A 91 10.70 7.20 -3.39
N ARG A 92 10.91 6.63 -4.59
CA ARG A 92 11.16 5.19 -4.74
C ARG A 92 12.42 4.76 -4.01
N ALA A 93 13.54 5.45 -4.21
CA ALA A 93 14.79 5.13 -3.51
C ALA A 93 14.65 5.22 -1.98
N ALA A 94 13.84 6.14 -1.46
CA ALA A 94 13.56 6.22 -0.03
C ALA A 94 12.65 5.08 0.46
N ALA A 95 11.64 4.69 -0.33
CA ALA A 95 10.74 3.58 -0.04
C ALA A 95 11.50 2.24 0.03
N GLU A 96 12.41 2.02 -0.91
CA GLU A 96 13.27 0.83 -0.97
C GLU A 96 14.25 0.73 0.20
N ARG A 97 14.67 1.87 0.77
CA ARG A 97 15.44 1.92 2.02
C ARG A 97 14.60 1.73 3.27
N GLY A 98 13.30 1.43 3.12
CA GLY A 98 12.40 1.12 4.21
C GLY A 98 11.73 2.33 4.87
N ALA A 99 11.81 3.54 4.30
CA ALA A 99 11.14 4.71 4.86
C ALA A 99 9.61 4.60 4.71
N ALA A 100 8.88 4.35 5.79
CA ALA A 100 7.42 4.12 5.78
C ALA A 100 6.62 5.24 5.10
N ALA A 101 7.01 6.49 5.30
CA ALA A 101 6.37 7.63 4.64
C ALA A 101 6.57 7.61 3.12
N ALA A 102 7.77 7.25 2.65
CA ALA A 102 8.06 7.15 1.23
C ALA A 102 7.36 5.94 0.59
N GLN A 103 7.27 4.80 1.29
CA GLN A 103 6.50 3.64 0.87
C GLN A 103 5.02 3.99 0.69
N TYR A 104 4.44 4.74 1.62
CA TYR A 104 3.06 5.23 1.52
C TYR A 104 2.87 6.18 0.32
N GLN A 105 3.81 7.12 0.12
CA GLN A 105 3.78 8.03 -1.03
C GLN A 105 3.89 7.28 -2.36
N LEU A 106 4.75 6.27 -2.43
CA LEU A 106 4.90 5.44 -3.62
C LEU A 106 3.64 4.61 -3.89
N ALA A 107 3.01 4.06 -2.84
CA ALA A 107 1.73 3.37 -2.94
C ALA A 107 0.62 4.26 -3.50
N LEU A 108 0.52 5.52 -3.05
CA LEU A 108 -0.44 6.49 -3.57
C LEU A 108 -0.21 6.75 -5.07
N ARG A 109 1.04 6.89 -5.49
CA ARG A 109 1.40 7.10 -6.90
C ARG A 109 0.99 5.92 -7.78
N TYR A 110 1.27 4.68 -7.36
CA TYR A 110 0.82 3.48 -8.08
C TYR A 110 -0.71 3.35 -8.11
N ALA A 111 -1.39 3.70 -7.03
CA ALA A 111 -2.85 3.66 -6.97
C ALA A 111 -3.51 4.67 -7.92
N ALA A 112 -2.93 5.86 -8.06
CA ALA A 112 -3.44 6.94 -8.90
C ALA A 112 -2.89 6.91 -10.35
N GLY A 113 -1.72 6.31 -10.58
CA GLY A 113 -0.97 6.41 -11.84
C GLY A 113 -0.23 7.75 -11.96
N GLU A 114 0.18 8.34 -10.82
CA GLU A 114 0.84 9.64 -10.78
C GLU A 114 2.37 9.50 -10.84
N GLY A 115 2.92 9.79 -11.98
CA GLY A 115 4.37 9.68 -12.22
C GLY A 115 4.89 8.25 -12.31
N VAL A 116 4.01 7.25 -12.24
CA VAL A 116 4.23 5.83 -12.53
C VAL A 116 2.98 5.27 -13.23
N PRO A 117 3.08 4.21 -14.04
CA PRO A 117 1.88 3.52 -14.52
C PRO A 117 1.01 3.09 -13.34
N ARG A 118 -0.32 3.21 -13.51
CA ARG A 118 -1.25 2.74 -12.47
C ARG A 118 -1.10 1.24 -12.29
N ASP A 119 -0.77 0.82 -11.08
CA ASP A 119 -0.64 -0.59 -10.69
C ASP A 119 -1.22 -0.80 -9.29
N PRO A 120 -2.48 -1.27 -9.18
CA PRO A 120 -3.10 -1.51 -7.88
C PRO A 120 -2.41 -2.59 -7.05
N ALA A 121 -1.75 -3.58 -7.67
CA ALA A 121 -1.05 -4.64 -6.95
C ALA A 121 0.25 -4.11 -6.32
N GLU A 122 1.02 -3.30 -7.07
CA GLU A 122 2.18 -2.58 -6.53
C GLU A 122 1.76 -1.59 -5.42
N ALA A 123 0.62 -0.91 -5.59
CA ALA A 123 0.08 -0.04 -4.53
C ALA A 123 -0.18 -0.83 -3.24
N VAL A 124 -0.80 -2.01 -3.33
CA VAL A 124 -1.05 -2.89 -2.16
C VAL A 124 0.27 -3.31 -1.53
N HIS A 125 1.27 -3.71 -2.32
CA HIS A 125 2.59 -4.07 -1.81
C HIS A 125 3.20 -2.93 -0.95
N TRP A 126 3.27 -1.72 -1.49
CA TRP A 126 3.86 -0.60 -0.79
C TRP A 126 3.02 -0.10 0.40
N TYR A 127 1.67 -0.16 0.31
CA TYR A 127 0.81 0.09 1.47
C TYR A 127 1.08 -0.92 2.59
N HIS A 128 1.27 -2.20 2.25
CA HIS A 128 1.55 -3.25 3.22
C HIS A 128 2.87 -3.01 3.95
N GLU A 129 3.94 -2.70 3.23
CA GLU A 129 5.24 -2.37 3.81
C GLU A 129 5.15 -1.19 4.81
N ALA A 130 4.47 -0.11 4.42
CA ALA A 130 4.26 1.05 5.29
C ALA A 130 3.34 0.75 6.49
N ALA A 131 2.28 -0.06 6.27
CA ALA A 131 1.31 -0.44 7.30
C ALA A 131 1.91 -1.35 8.37
N GLN A 132 2.82 -2.26 7.98
CA GLN A 132 3.55 -3.11 8.92
C GLN A 132 4.42 -2.28 9.87
N GLN A 133 4.98 -1.17 9.41
CA GLN A 133 5.74 -0.22 10.22
C GLN A 133 4.86 0.67 11.12
N GLY A 134 3.55 0.43 11.15
CA GLY A 134 2.62 1.14 12.02
C GLY A 134 2.07 2.44 11.44
N LEU A 135 2.32 2.75 10.16
CA LEU A 135 1.82 3.98 9.55
C LEU A 135 0.28 3.93 9.37
N ALA A 136 -0.45 4.63 10.23
CA ALA A 136 -1.91 4.57 10.31
C ALA A 136 -2.64 4.90 8.98
N PRO A 137 -2.24 5.90 8.18
CA PRO A 137 -2.83 6.11 6.86
C PRO A 137 -2.65 4.93 5.91
N ALA A 138 -1.49 4.26 5.95
CA ALA A 138 -1.23 3.08 5.12
C ALA A 138 -2.09 1.89 5.56
N GLN A 139 -2.25 1.67 6.86
CA GLN A 139 -3.15 0.64 7.41
C GLN A 139 -4.60 0.86 6.96
N TYR A 140 -5.08 2.09 6.99
CA TYR A 140 -6.41 2.43 6.49
C TYR A 140 -6.55 2.15 5.00
N GLN A 141 -5.61 2.59 4.17
CA GLN A 141 -5.64 2.34 2.73
C GLN A 141 -5.58 0.85 2.40
N LEU A 142 -4.77 0.09 3.12
CA LEU A 142 -4.67 -1.36 2.93
C LEU A 142 -6.00 -2.05 3.29
N GLY A 143 -6.65 -1.64 4.39
CA GLY A 143 -7.98 -2.11 4.74
C GLY A 143 -9.02 -1.83 3.64
N LEU A 144 -8.96 -0.66 2.99
CA LEU A 144 -9.82 -0.34 1.83
C LEU A 144 -9.54 -1.27 0.64
N ARG A 145 -8.26 -1.57 0.35
CA ARG A 145 -7.89 -2.47 -0.77
C ARG A 145 -8.45 -3.86 -0.56
N TYR A 146 -8.30 -4.44 0.63
CA TYR A 146 -8.90 -5.73 0.97
C TYR A 146 -10.42 -5.71 0.96
N ALA A 147 -11.05 -4.63 1.46
CA ALA A 147 -12.51 -4.51 1.48
C ALA A 147 -13.12 -4.44 0.08
N ASN A 148 -12.42 -3.82 -0.88
CA ASN A 148 -12.90 -3.60 -2.24
C ASN A 148 -12.40 -4.66 -3.24
N GLY A 149 -11.28 -5.34 -2.96
CA GLY A 149 -10.61 -6.23 -3.90
C GLY A 149 -9.82 -5.46 -4.96
N ASP A 150 -9.26 -4.28 -4.62
CA ASP A 150 -8.52 -3.45 -5.56
C ASP A 150 -7.01 -3.72 -5.41
N GLY A 151 -6.44 -4.42 -6.39
CA GLY A 151 -5.05 -4.89 -6.40
C GLY A 151 -4.78 -6.13 -5.54
N VAL A 152 -5.80 -6.66 -4.89
CA VAL A 152 -5.74 -7.86 -4.04
C VAL A 152 -7.09 -8.56 -4.04
N THR A 153 -7.13 -9.86 -3.77
CA THR A 153 -8.40 -10.58 -3.57
C THR A 153 -9.17 -9.96 -2.41
N ARG A 154 -10.48 -9.70 -2.63
CA ARG A 154 -11.34 -9.14 -1.58
C ARG A 154 -11.40 -10.07 -0.37
N ASP A 155 -11.09 -9.50 0.79
CA ASP A 155 -11.08 -10.20 2.08
C ASP A 155 -11.52 -9.23 3.19
N PHE A 156 -12.72 -9.46 3.74
CA PHE A 156 -13.25 -8.61 4.81
C PHE A 156 -12.59 -8.89 6.17
N GLU A 157 -12.06 -10.07 6.41
CA GLU A 157 -11.35 -10.38 7.66
C GLU A 157 -10.03 -9.63 7.71
N GLU A 158 -9.26 -9.67 6.63
CA GLU A 158 -8.04 -8.87 6.51
C GLU A 158 -8.35 -7.37 6.56
N ALA A 159 -9.41 -6.90 5.88
CA ALA A 159 -9.83 -5.50 5.96
C ALA A 159 -10.11 -5.07 7.41
N VAL A 160 -10.82 -5.91 8.20
CA VAL A 160 -11.10 -5.63 9.62
C VAL A 160 -9.83 -5.53 10.43
N LYS A 161 -8.86 -6.43 10.25
CA LYS A 161 -7.57 -6.39 10.97
C LYS A 161 -6.84 -5.05 10.73
N TRP A 162 -6.76 -4.61 9.49
CA TRP A 162 -6.11 -3.35 9.15
C TRP A 162 -6.90 -2.13 9.62
N TYR A 163 -8.23 -2.14 9.49
CA TYR A 163 -9.07 -1.07 10.06
C TYR A 163 -8.93 -0.98 11.58
N GLN A 164 -8.84 -2.10 12.31
CA GLN A 164 -8.64 -2.11 13.76
C GLN A 164 -7.34 -1.41 14.15
N ARG A 165 -6.24 -1.70 13.45
CA ARG A 165 -4.95 -1.06 13.70
C ARG A 165 -5.01 0.46 13.45
N ALA A 166 -5.57 0.88 12.31
CA ALA A 166 -5.72 2.29 11.99
C ALA A 166 -6.70 3.01 12.93
N ALA A 167 -7.83 2.38 13.27
CA ALA A 167 -8.85 2.92 14.17
C ALA A 167 -8.30 3.09 15.60
N ALA A 168 -7.50 2.14 16.08
CA ALA A 168 -6.82 2.25 17.37
C ALA A 168 -5.87 3.44 17.45
N GLN A 169 -5.30 3.87 16.35
CA GLN A 169 -4.47 5.07 16.24
C GLN A 169 -5.27 6.37 16.04
N GLY A 170 -6.61 6.28 15.95
CA GLY A 170 -7.48 7.45 15.84
C GLY A 170 -7.84 7.85 14.41
N VAL A 171 -7.58 7.01 13.40
CA VAL A 171 -8.02 7.31 12.02
C VAL A 171 -9.54 7.20 11.93
N ALA A 172 -10.21 8.34 11.88
CA ALA A 172 -11.68 8.44 11.97
C ALA A 172 -12.40 7.70 10.82
N PHE A 173 -11.88 7.72 9.60
CA PHE A 173 -12.41 6.93 8.49
C PHE A 173 -12.28 5.42 8.72
N ALA A 174 -11.19 4.97 9.35
CA ALA A 174 -11.04 3.56 9.73
C ALA A 174 -12.03 3.17 10.83
N GLN A 175 -12.27 4.05 11.81
CA GLN A 175 -13.28 3.88 12.84
C GLN A 175 -14.68 3.74 12.23
N PHE A 176 -15.02 4.60 11.27
CA PHE A 176 -16.30 4.50 10.56
C PHE A 176 -16.45 3.17 9.83
N ASN A 177 -15.45 2.77 9.02
CA ASN A 177 -15.48 1.53 8.26
C ASN A 177 -15.53 0.31 9.19
N LEU A 178 -14.81 0.34 10.31
CA LEU A 178 -14.88 -0.72 11.31
C LEU A 178 -16.27 -0.82 11.95
N GLY A 179 -16.91 0.32 12.24
CA GLY A 179 -18.29 0.37 12.69
C GLY A 179 -19.25 -0.29 11.70
N VAL A 180 -19.09 -0.04 10.40
CA VAL A 180 -19.88 -0.70 9.33
C VAL A 180 -19.64 -2.22 9.32
N ARG A 181 -18.41 -2.70 9.51
CA ARG A 181 -18.11 -4.14 9.56
C ARG A 181 -18.80 -4.81 10.75
N TYR A 182 -18.72 -4.22 11.94
CA TYR A 182 -19.42 -4.74 13.12
C TYR A 182 -20.97 -4.68 13.00
N ALA A 183 -21.50 -3.61 12.39
CA ALA A 183 -22.94 -3.49 12.17
C ALA A 183 -23.50 -4.59 11.25
N ASN A 184 -22.72 -4.95 10.21
CA ASN A 184 -23.15 -5.88 9.17
C ASN A 184 -22.66 -7.33 9.38
N GLY A 185 -21.73 -7.57 10.30
CA GLY A 185 -21.11 -8.89 10.48
C GLY A 185 -20.23 -9.29 9.29
N GLN A 186 -19.50 -8.34 8.70
CA GLN A 186 -18.65 -8.58 7.53
C GLN A 186 -17.18 -8.68 7.93
N GLY A 187 -16.58 -9.87 7.82
CA GLY A 187 -15.22 -10.17 8.26
C GLY A 187 -15.05 -10.19 9.78
N VAL A 188 -16.14 -10.03 10.52
CA VAL A 188 -16.21 -10.08 11.99
C VAL A 188 -17.65 -10.39 12.41
N ALA A 189 -17.85 -11.02 13.56
CA ALA A 189 -19.19 -11.24 14.10
C ALA A 189 -19.92 -9.90 14.31
N ARG A 190 -21.23 -9.89 13.97
CA ARG A 190 -22.07 -8.71 14.19
C ARG A 190 -22.08 -8.33 15.67
N ASP A 191 -21.78 -7.07 15.95
CA ASP A 191 -21.72 -6.53 17.31
C ASP A 191 -22.23 -5.07 17.31
N PRO A 192 -23.49 -4.83 17.68
CA PRO A 192 -24.06 -3.49 17.67
C PRO A 192 -23.41 -2.55 18.69
N VAL A 193 -22.86 -3.05 19.81
CA VAL A 193 -22.19 -2.23 20.82
C VAL A 193 -20.88 -1.68 20.28
N LYS A 194 -20.07 -2.54 19.65
CA LYS A 194 -18.85 -2.09 18.98
C LYS A 194 -19.15 -1.21 17.77
N ALA A 195 -20.19 -1.50 16.99
CA ALA A 195 -20.59 -0.64 15.89
C ALA A 195 -20.92 0.78 16.40
N TYR A 196 -21.73 0.87 17.44
CA TYR A 196 -22.08 2.14 18.09
C TYR A 196 -20.84 2.89 18.61
N GLN A 197 -19.94 2.19 19.30
CA GLN A 197 -18.67 2.76 19.78
C GLN A 197 -17.88 3.38 18.61
N TRP A 198 -17.63 2.62 17.55
CA TRP A 198 -16.79 3.07 16.45
C TRP A 198 -17.44 4.19 15.63
N PHE A 199 -18.76 4.16 15.41
CA PHE A 199 -19.47 5.29 14.79
C PHE A 199 -19.43 6.55 15.66
N SER A 200 -19.53 6.40 16.97
CA SER A 200 -19.44 7.54 17.90
C SER A 200 -18.08 8.20 17.86
N LEU A 201 -16.98 7.42 17.84
CA LEU A 201 -15.61 7.91 17.74
C LEU A 201 -15.36 8.55 16.36
N ALA A 202 -15.83 7.92 15.29
CA ALA A 202 -15.73 8.49 13.94
C ALA A 202 -16.44 9.84 13.83
N ALA A 203 -17.64 9.97 14.41
CA ALA A 203 -18.40 11.23 14.42
C ALA A 203 -17.72 12.36 15.20
N GLN A 204 -16.81 12.05 16.12
CA GLN A 204 -15.99 13.02 16.84
C GLN A 204 -14.76 13.45 16.04
N GLY A 205 -14.21 12.56 15.21
CA GLY A 205 -12.98 12.78 14.45
C GLY A 205 -13.20 13.27 13.02
N LEU A 206 -14.40 13.11 12.45
CA LEU A 206 -14.76 13.56 11.11
C LEU A 206 -15.37 14.97 11.13
N LEU A 207 -15.42 15.63 9.98
CA LEU A 207 -16.00 16.96 9.81
C LEU A 207 -17.07 16.94 8.70
N GLY A 208 -17.94 17.94 8.69
CA GLY A 208 -18.91 18.16 7.62
C GLY A 208 -19.83 16.94 7.38
N ARG A 209 -20.06 16.61 6.13
CA ARG A 209 -20.97 15.53 5.70
C ARG A 209 -20.55 14.15 6.20
N GLU A 210 -19.27 13.90 6.30
CA GLU A 210 -18.72 12.64 6.80
C GLU A 210 -19.07 12.45 8.29
N ALA A 211 -18.97 13.51 9.08
CA ALA A 211 -19.40 13.50 10.48
C ALA A 211 -20.92 13.27 10.59
N ASP A 212 -21.72 13.89 9.73
CA ASP A 212 -23.18 13.69 9.71
C ASP A 212 -23.53 12.23 9.34
N THR A 213 -22.83 11.66 8.37
CA THR A 213 -22.99 10.25 8.00
C THR A 213 -22.67 9.32 9.18
N ALA A 214 -21.59 9.60 9.91
CA ALA A 214 -21.21 8.83 11.09
C ALA A 214 -22.24 8.97 12.23
N ARG A 215 -22.79 10.16 12.45
CA ARG A 215 -23.87 10.41 13.42
C ARG A 215 -25.14 9.63 13.04
N GLN A 216 -25.55 9.66 11.77
CA GLN A 216 -26.71 8.92 11.28
C GLN A 216 -26.54 7.41 11.44
N ALA A 217 -25.37 6.88 11.10
CA ALA A 217 -25.06 5.46 11.30
C ALA A 217 -25.11 5.08 12.79
N ARG A 218 -24.58 5.94 13.67
CA ARG A 218 -24.66 5.75 15.12
C ARG A 218 -26.11 5.73 15.62
N GLU A 219 -26.95 6.67 15.20
CA GLU A 219 -28.36 6.70 15.62
C GLU A 219 -29.15 5.50 15.06
N SER A 220 -28.86 5.09 13.83
CA SER A 220 -29.48 3.90 13.24
C SER A 220 -29.17 2.63 14.03
N ILE A 221 -27.91 2.42 14.42
CA ILE A 221 -27.55 1.23 15.22
C ILE A 221 -28.08 1.34 16.66
N ARG A 222 -28.08 2.55 17.24
CA ARG A 222 -28.64 2.81 18.56
C ARG A 222 -30.11 2.41 18.65
N GLY A 223 -30.91 2.71 17.62
CA GLY A 223 -32.34 2.31 17.54
C GLY A 223 -32.56 0.80 17.54
N GLN A 224 -31.52 -0.01 17.32
CA GLN A 224 -31.58 -1.47 17.36
C GLN A 224 -31.06 -2.06 18.67
N MET A 225 -30.52 -1.22 19.56
CA MET A 225 -29.88 -1.63 20.82
C MET A 225 -30.84 -1.52 22.01
N ARG A 226 -30.64 -2.38 23.00
CA ARG A 226 -31.28 -2.24 24.30
C ARG A 226 -30.59 -1.13 25.11
N PRO A 227 -31.29 -0.53 26.10
CA PRO A 227 -30.69 0.55 26.93
C PRO A 227 -29.34 0.17 27.57
N GLU A 228 -29.21 -1.08 28.04
CA GLU A 228 -27.96 -1.58 28.66
C GLU A 228 -26.81 -1.61 27.66
N GLN A 229 -27.08 -1.99 26.40
CA GLN A 229 -26.07 -2.00 25.33
C GLN A 229 -25.63 -0.58 24.95
N VAL A 230 -26.53 0.39 24.98
CA VAL A 230 -26.20 1.81 24.75
C VAL A 230 -25.27 2.30 25.86
N THR A 231 -25.59 2.00 27.12
CA THR A 231 -24.77 2.36 28.29
C THR A 231 -23.37 1.74 28.19
N GLU A 232 -23.27 0.47 27.80
CA GLU A 232 -22.01 -0.22 27.55
C GLU A 232 -21.20 0.49 26.43
N GLY A 233 -21.86 0.80 25.31
CA GLY A 233 -21.24 1.51 24.19
C GLY A 233 -20.72 2.90 24.58
N ASP A 234 -21.49 3.66 25.34
CA ASP A 234 -21.05 4.96 25.88
C ASP A 234 -19.83 4.84 26.80
N ALA A 235 -19.79 3.80 27.64
CA ALA A 235 -18.64 3.52 28.49
C ALA A 235 -17.39 3.21 27.66
N LEU A 236 -17.52 2.42 26.58
CA LEU A 236 -16.41 2.12 25.66
C LEU A 236 -15.91 3.37 24.93
N VAL A 237 -16.81 4.26 24.48
CA VAL A 237 -16.44 5.55 23.88
C VAL A 237 -15.66 6.41 24.87
N LYS A 238 -16.15 6.54 26.11
CA LYS A 238 -15.51 7.34 27.16
C LYS A 238 -14.13 6.81 27.55
N ALA A 239 -13.98 5.50 27.57
CA ALA A 239 -12.72 4.83 27.93
C ALA A 239 -11.68 4.85 26.81
N TRP A 240 -12.12 5.04 25.56
CA TRP A 240 -11.22 4.94 24.42
C TRP A 240 -10.15 6.05 24.42
N ARG A 241 -8.91 5.66 24.07
CA ARG A 241 -7.78 6.56 23.83
C ARG A 241 -7.00 6.07 22.63
N ALA A 242 -6.56 6.99 21.78
CA ALA A 242 -5.69 6.65 20.65
C ALA A 242 -4.39 6.02 21.16
N LYS A 243 -3.98 4.93 20.49
CA LYS A 243 -2.75 4.18 20.80
C LYS A 243 -1.87 4.16 19.55
N PRO A 244 -1.00 5.15 19.32
CA PRO A 244 -0.10 5.15 18.18
C PRO A 244 0.83 3.92 18.25
N GLU A 245 0.98 3.24 17.13
CA GLU A 245 1.95 2.16 16.99
C GLU A 245 3.37 2.74 16.92
N ARG A 246 4.30 2.10 17.60
CA ARG A 246 5.71 2.47 17.48
C ARG A 246 6.27 1.83 16.20
N PRO A 247 7.06 2.57 15.39
CA PRO A 247 7.77 1.97 14.26
C PRO A 247 8.61 0.78 14.73
N GLY A 248 8.46 -0.38 14.10
CA GLY A 248 9.24 -1.58 14.42
C GLY A 248 8.68 -2.46 15.56
N ALA A 249 7.51 -2.18 16.11
CA ALA A 249 6.83 -3.11 17.01
C ALA A 249 6.34 -4.31 16.17
N ALA A 250 7.08 -5.41 16.21
CA ALA A 250 6.64 -6.67 15.63
C ALA A 250 5.27 -7.04 16.18
N VAL A 251 4.34 -7.37 15.30
CA VAL A 251 3.02 -7.88 15.68
C VAL A 251 3.27 -9.19 16.42
N ALA A 252 3.09 -9.20 17.73
CA ALA A 252 2.89 -10.45 18.44
C ALA A 252 1.59 -11.05 17.89
N THR A 253 1.71 -12.05 17.05
CA THR A 253 0.59 -12.91 16.63
C THR A 253 0.04 -13.60 17.87
N PRO A 254 -1.29 -13.57 18.09
CA PRO A 254 -1.92 -14.29 19.18
C PRO A 254 -1.78 -15.79 19.02
#